data_2fa82cb228a6359704037d8f7bd6dc69
#
_entry.id   2fa82cb228a6359704037d8f7bd6dc69
#
_cell.length_a   1.000
_cell.length_b   1.000
_cell.length_c   1.000
_cell.angle_alpha   90.00
_cell.angle_beta   90.00
_cell.angle_gamma   90.00
#
_symmetry.space_group_name_H-M   'P 1'
#
loop_
_entity.id
_entity.type
_entity.pdbx_description
1 polymer ?
#
loop_
_entity_poly.entity_id
_entity_poly.type
_entity_poly.pdbx_seq_one_letter_code
_entity_poly.pdbx_strand_id
1 'polypeptide(L)'
;MLIKTLLQLALIAVLPVILSVIIYFIEKTRLAKKISYALNQIMVGILFGGLAVLGTEFGVDIGGAVMNARDAAPICAGLLFGAPAGIIAGVIGGVERWFAVLWGAGVYTQLACSVSTVLAGVFAALLRKFMFDNKRPKWFYGLAVGIITEVIHML
;
A
#
# COMPACT_ATOMS: atom_id res chain seq x y z
N MET A 1 -18.67 19.27 4.30
CA MET A 1 -18.40 18.17 3.36
C MET A 1 -16.91 17.85 3.30
N LEU A 2 -16.04 18.79 2.99
CA LEU A 2 -14.58 18.62 2.88
C LEU A 2 -13.92 17.97 4.11
N ILE A 3 -14.27 18.39 5.34
CA ILE A 3 -13.68 17.86 6.58
C ILE A 3 -13.97 16.36 6.76
N LYS A 4 -15.19 15.90 6.46
CA LYS A 4 -15.55 14.49 6.54
C LYS A 4 -14.73 13.65 5.55
N THR A 5 -14.56 14.16 4.33
CA THR A 5 -13.77 13.53 3.28
C THR A 5 -12.29 13.41 3.68
N LEU A 6 -11.69 14.50 4.18
CA LEU A 6 -10.31 14.49 4.66
C LEU A 6 -10.13 13.54 5.85
N LEU A 7 -11.08 13.48 6.77
CA LEU A 7 -11.03 12.56 7.90
C LEU A 7 -11.13 11.10 7.45
N GLN A 8 -11.99 10.81 6.48
CA GLN A 8 -12.12 9.46 5.89
C GLN A 8 -10.83 9.01 5.23
N LEU A 9 -10.22 9.86 4.39
CA LEU A 9 -8.94 9.55 3.75
C LEU A 9 -7.81 9.38 4.77
N ALA A 10 -7.76 10.23 5.80
CA ALA A 10 -6.79 10.10 6.87
C ALA A 10 -6.93 8.80 7.66
N LEU A 11 -8.17 8.38 7.97
CA LEU A 11 -8.43 7.10 8.65
C LEU A 11 -7.93 5.92 7.82
N ILE A 12 -8.22 5.91 6.51
CA ILE A 12 -7.78 4.83 5.62
C ILE A 12 -6.25 4.81 5.50
N ALA A 13 -5.59 5.96 5.41
CA ALA A 13 -4.13 6.06 5.32
C ALA A 13 -3.42 5.59 6.62
N VAL A 14 -4.08 5.69 7.76
CA VAL A 14 -3.54 5.23 9.05
C VAL A 14 -3.63 3.71 9.21
N LEU A 15 -4.59 3.03 8.56
CA LEU A 15 -4.76 1.58 8.68
C LEU A 15 -3.49 0.77 8.32
N PRO A 16 -2.77 1.03 7.22
CA PRO A 16 -1.51 0.34 6.92
C PRO A 16 -0.45 0.54 8.00
N VAL A 17 -0.42 1.71 8.63
CA VAL A 17 0.52 1.99 9.72
C VAL A 17 0.17 1.18 10.96
N ILE A 18 -1.12 1.15 11.36
CA ILE A 18 -1.59 0.36 12.49
C ILE A 18 -1.30 -1.13 12.25
N LEU A 19 -1.64 -1.64 11.07
CA LEU A 19 -1.38 -3.03 10.71
C LEU A 19 0.13 -3.35 10.76
N SER A 20 0.97 -2.42 10.28
CA SER A 20 2.43 -2.57 10.34
C SER A 20 2.93 -2.72 11.78
N VAL A 21 2.41 -1.92 12.71
CA VAL A 21 2.75 -1.99 14.14
C VAL A 21 2.30 -3.32 14.74
N ILE A 22 1.07 -3.75 14.44
CA ILE A 22 0.53 -5.02 14.94
C ILE A 22 1.39 -6.19 14.46
N ILE A 23 1.69 -6.27 13.16
CA ILE A 23 2.51 -7.34 12.58
C ILE A 23 3.92 -7.31 13.16
N TYR A 24 4.51 -6.13 13.35
CA TYR A 24 5.82 -5.99 13.98
C TYR A 24 5.86 -6.61 15.39
N PHE A 25 4.83 -6.38 16.20
CA PHE A 25 4.74 -7.01 17.52
C PHE A 25 4.53 -8.52 17.44
N ILE A 26 3.69 -9.00 16.48
CA ILE A 26 3.46 -10.43 16.25
C ILE A 26 4.77 -11.12 15.83
N GLU A 27 5.54 -10.53 14.92
CA GLU A 27 6.84 -11.08 14.47
C GLU A 27 7.84 -11.23 15.62
N LYS A 28 7.71 -10.44 16.68
CA LYS A 28 8.55 -10.55 17.87
C LYS A 28 8.15 -11.72 18.77
N THR A 29 6.99 -12.33 18.58
CA THR A 29 6.52 -13.46 19.37
C THR A 29 7.17 -14.79 18.94
N ARG A 30 7.13 -15.80 19.83
CA ARG A 30 7.66 -17.14 19.54
C ARG A 30 6.90 -17.85 18.41
N LEU A 31 5.66 -17.51 18.18
CA LEU A 31 4.81 -18.09 17.12
C LEU A 31 5.33 -17.72 15.73
N ALA A 32 5.71 -16.47 15.51
CA ALA A 32 6.24 -16.00 14.23
C ALA A 32 7.58 -16.65 13.85
N LYS A 33 8.40 -17.06 14.84
CA LYS A 33 9.68 -17.73 14.57
C LYS A 33 9.54 -19.11 13.94
N LYS A 34 8.35 -19.72 13.96
CA LYS A 34 8.06 -21.02 13.31
C LYS A 34 7.59 -20.87 11.86
N ILE A 35 7.23 -19.65 11.42
CA ILE A 35 6.70 -19.40 10.08
C ILE A 35 7.89 -19.21 9.12
N SER A 36 7.88 -19.92 8.00
CA SER A 36 8.86 -19.72 6.92
C SER A 36 8.82 -18.26 6.44
N TYR A 37 10.00 -17.71 6.12
CA TYR A 37 10.13 -16.35 5.57
C TYR A 37 9.20 -16.14 4.36
N ALA A 38 9.18 -17.10 3.43
CA ALA A 38 8.32 -17.00 2.24
C ALA A 38 6.83 -16.92 2.59
N LEU A 39 6.37 -17.76 3.52
CA LEU A 39 4.98 -17.75 3.96
C LEU A 39 4.62 -16.43 4.67
N ASN A 40 5.52 -15.91 5.52
CA ASN A 40 5.31 -14.62 6.16
C ASN A 40 5.17 -13.49 5.12
N GLN A 41 6.03 -13.47 4.10
CA GLN A 41 5.96 -12.47 3.03
C GLN A 41 4.64 -12.54 2.24
N ILE A 42 4.16 -13.75 1.94
CA ILE A 42 2.89 -13.95 1.26
C ILE A 42 1.72 -13.47 2.13
N MET A 43 1.69 -13.86 3.40
CA MET A 43 0.64 -13.44 4.34
C MET A 43 0.59 -11.92 4.50
N VAL A 44 1.74 -11.29 4.71
CA VAL A 44 1.83 -9.82 4.81
C VAL A 44 1.39 -9.17 3.50
N GLY A 45 1.85 -9.67 2.35
CA GLY A 45 1.46 -9.17 1.04
C GLY A 45 -0.05 -9.23 0.81
N ILE A 46 -0.71 -10.33 1.19
CA ILE A 46 -2.16 -10.49 1.08
C ILE A 46 -2.89 -9.52 2.02
N LEU A 47 -2.45 -9.38 3.26
CA LEU A 47 -3.07 -8.46 4.23
C LEU A 47 -2.99 -7.01 3.76
N PHE A 48 -1.83 -6.56 3.31
CA PHE A 48 -1.66 -5.20 2.79
C PHE A 48 -2.32 -5.01 1.43
N GLY A 49 -2.38 -6.06 0.60
CA GLY A 49 -3.17 -6.07 -0.62
C GLY A 49 -4.66 -5.87 -0.34
N GLY A 50 -5.21 -6.54 0.68
CA GLY A 50 -6.57 -6.31 1.16
C GLY A 50 -6.81 -4.87 1.63
N LEU A 51 -5.83 -4.26 2.33
CA LEU A 51 -5.92 -2.84 2.69
C LEU A 51 -5.88 -1.91 1.46
N ALA A 52 -5.13 -2.27 0.41
CA ALA A 52 -5.12 -1.51 -0.83
C ALA A 52 -6.51 -1.57 -1.51
N VAL A 53 -7.17 -2.73 -1.52
CA VAL A 53 -8.55 -2.91 -1.99
C VAL A 53 -9.51 -2.01 -1.21
N LEU A 54 -9.44 -2.06 0.13
CA LEU A 54 -10.25 -1.16 0.97
C LEU A 54 -9.98 0.31 0.67
N GLY A 55 -8.72 0.67 0.40
CA GLY A 55 -8.34 2.02 0.00
C GLY A 55 -9.03 2.49 -1.29
N THR A 56 -9.27 1.58 -2.26
CA THR A 56 -10.04 1.87 -3.48
C THR A 56 -11.53 2.04 -3.16
N GLU A 57 -12.13 1.09 -2.44
CA GLU A 57 -13.56 1.06 -2.15
C GLU A 57 -14.02 2.27 -1.29
N PHE A 58 -13.18 2.71 -0.36
CA PHE A 58 -13.44 3.88 0.48
C PHE A 58 -12.84 5.17 -0.07
N GLY A 59 -12.40 5.18 -1.34
CA GLY A 59 -11.97 6.37 -2.03
C GLY A 59 -13.10 7.39 -2.16
N VAL A 60 -12.75 8.66 -2.32
CA VAL A 60 -13.70 9.76 -2.43
C VAL A 60 -13.63 10.36 -3.81
N ASP A 61 -14.76 10.42 -4.51
CA ASP A 61 -14.86 11.10 -5.80
C ASP A 61 -14.80 12.61 -5.60
N ILE A 62 -13.82 13.25 -6.24
CA ILE A 62 -13.67 14.70 -6.26
C ILE A 62 -13.52 15.11 -7.72
N GLY A 63 -14.61 15.56 -8.31
CA GLY A 63 -14.61 16.08 -9.69
C GLY A 63 -14.35 15.02 -10.77
N GLY A 64 -14.74 13.77 -10.53
CA GLY A 64 -14.55 12.65 -11.45
C GLY A 64 -13.24 11.87 -11.28
N ALA A 65 -12.40 12.28 -10.32
CA ALA A 65 -11.22 11.55 -9.90
C ALA A 65 -11.44 10.96 -8.51
N VAL A 66 -11.16 9.65 -8.33
CA VAL A 66 -11.26 8.98 -7.03
C VAL A 66 -9.96 9.18 -6.27
N MET A 67 -9.98 10.09 -5.30
CA MET A 67 -8.88 10.25 -4.35
C MET A 67 -8.92 9.12 -3.31
N ASN A 68 -7.80 8.46 -3.11
CA ASN A 68 -7.69 7.35 -2.18
C ASN A 68 -6.27 7.26 -1.56
N ALA A 69 -6.15 6.49 -0.49
CA ALA A 69 -4.87 6.23 0.18
C ALA A 69 -4.36 4.79 -0.10
N ARG A 70 -4.77 4.20 -1.23
CA ARG A 70 -4.48 2.81 -1.59
C ARG A 70 -3.00 2.50 -1.64
N ASP A 71 -2.20 3.39 -2.23
CA ASP A 71 -0.77 3.17 -2.49
C ASP A 71 0.07 3.13 -1.21
N ALA A 72 -0.47 3.67 -0.10
CA ALA A 72 0.17 3.58 1.21
C ALA A 72 0.36 2.13 1.68
N ALA A 73 -0.57 1.22 1.35
CA ALA A 73 -0.49 -0.18 1.77
C ALA A 73 0.68 -0.94 1.13
N PRO A 74 0.84 -1.01 -0.20
CA PRO A 74 1.98 -1.66 -0.82
C PRO A 74 3.32 -0.98 -0.49
N ILE A 75 3.36 0.34 -0.30
CA ILE A 75 4.56 1.04 0.17
C ILE A 75 4.97 0.56 1.57
N CYS A 76 4.04 0.52 2.51
CA CYS A 76 4.29 0.00 3.86
C CYS A 76 4.75 -1.46 3.82
N ALA A 77 4.08 -2.32 3.03
CA ALA A 77 4.46 -3.72 2.88
C ALA A 77 5.89 -3.87 2.36
N GLY A 78 6.25 -3.15 1.30
CA GLY A 78 7.56 -3.22 0.66
C GLY A 78 8.68 -2.70 1.55
N LEU A 79 8.51 -1.52 2.16
CA LEU A 79 9.52 -0.89 2.99
C LEU A 79 9.73 -1.60 4.33
N LEU A 80 8.66 -2.02 5.00
CA LEU A 80 8.74 -2.50 6.38
C LEU A 80 8.92 -4.02 6.48
N PHE A 81 8.37 -4.79 5.53
CA PHE A 81 8.38 -6.25 5.61
C PHE A 81 9.25 -6.90 4.54
N GLY A 82 9.28 -6.40 3.33
CA GLY A 82 10.20 -6.88 2.30
C GLY A 82 9.67 -6.80 0.88
N ALA A 83 10.57 -7.02 -0.07
CA ALA A 83 10.27 -6.91 -1.48
C ALA A 83 9.09 -7.80 -1.93
N PRO A 84 9.02 -9.09 -1.55
CA PRO A 84 7.89 -9.93 -1.97
C PRO A 84 6.55 -9.42 -1.44
N ALA A 85 6.49 -8.98 -0.17
CA ALA A 85 5.26 -8.47 0.42
C ALA A 85 4.76 -7.20 -0.30
N GLY A 86 5.65 -6.25 -0.61
CA GLY A 86 5.29 -5.03 -1.34
C GLY A 86 4.79 -5.32 -2.75
N ILE A 87 5.47 -6.22 -3.48
CA ILE A 87 5.07 -6.61 -4.84
C ILE A 87 3.70 -7.30 -4.82
N ILE A 88 3.48 -8.25 -3.92
CA ILE A 88 2.19 -8.95 -3.79
C ILE A 88 1.07 -7.96 -3.47
N ALA A 89 1.27 -7.07 -2.50
CA ALA A 89 0.29 -6.07 -2.13
C ALA A 89 -0.02 -5.11 -3.29
N GLY A 90 1.00 -4.65 -4.02
CA GLY A 90 0.85 -3.80 -5.19
C GLY A 90 0.10 -4.49 -6.33
N VAL A 91 0.39 -5.75 -6.60
CA VAL A 91 -0.31 -6.54 -7.64
C VAL A 91 -1.78 -6.74 -7.26
N ILE A 92 -2.08 -7.11 -6.02
CA ILE A 92 -3.47 -7.27 -5.56
C ILE A 92 -4.25 -5.96 -5.70
N GLY A 93 -3.71 -4.84 -5.20
CA GLY A 93 -4.37 -3.54 -5.28
C GLY A 93 -4.48 -3.00 -6.71
N GLY A 94 -3.46 -3.24 -7.56
CA GLY A 94 -3.48 -2.83 -8.95
C GLY A 94 -4.48 -3.63 -9.81
N VAL A 95 -4.53 -4.95 -9.62
CA VAL A 95 -5.50 -5.82 -10.31
C VAL A 95 -6.93 -5.49 -9.87
N GLU A 96 -7.15 -5.32 -8.57
CA GLU A 96 -8.46 -4.88 -8.07
C GLU A 96 -8.87 -3.55 -8.70
N ARG A 97 -7.98 -2.56 -8.69
CA ARG A 97 -8.27 -1.24 -9.28
C ARG A 97 -8.61 -1.32 -10.76
N TRP A 98 -8.00 -2.25 -11.49
CA TRP A 98 -8.34 -2.49 -12.89
C TRP A 98 -9.80 -2.92 -13.05
N PHE A 99 -10.28 -3.81 -12.19
CA PHE A 99 -11.65 -4.32 -12.24
C PHE A 99 -12.66 -3.40 -11.54
N ALA A 100 -12.22 -2.51 -10.65
CA ALA A 100 -13.09 -1.60 -9.89
C ALA A 100 -13.95 -0.68 -10.77
N VAL A 101 -13.58 -0.48 -12.02
CA VAL A 101 -14.39 0.22 -13.02
C VAL A 101 -15.73 -0.47 -13.27
N LEU A 102 -15.82 -1.79 -13.09
CA LEU A 102 -17.06 -2.54 -13.30
C LEU A 102 -18.13 -2.21 -12.26
N TRP A 103 -17.75 -1.66 -11.12
CA TRP A 103 -18.67 -1.23 -10.06
C TRP A 103 -18.57 0.25 -9.68
N GLY A 104 -18.06 1.07 -10.60
CA GLY A 104 -18.24 2.52 -10.53
C GLY A 104 -16.97 3.35 -10.30
N ALA A 105 -15.79 2.74 -10.20
CA ALA A 105 -14.56 3.53 -10.16
C ALA A 105 -14.29 4.21 -11.52
N GLY A 106 -13.71 5.43 -11.50
CA GLY A 106 -13.51 6.24 -12.71
C GLY A 106 -12.70 5.53 -13.80
N VAL A 107 -13.26 5.45 -15.01
CA VAL A 107 -12.64 4.80 -16.18
C VAL A 107 -11.38 5.51 -16.63
N TYR A 108 -11.38 6.84 -16.61
CA TYR A 108 -10.28 7.67 -17.12
C TYR A 108 -8.95 7.44 -16.38
N THR A 109 -9.00 7.08 -15.10
CA THR A 109 -7.83 6.83 -14.26
C THR A 109 -7.51 5.35 -14.10
N GLN A 110 -8.23 4.45 -14.77
CA GLN A 110 -8.11 3.00 -14.62
C GLN A 110 -6.68 2.51 -14.82
N LEU A 111 -6.11 2.78 -15.98
CA LEU A 111 -4.76 2.33 -16.33
C LEU A 111 -3.71 2.99 -15.43
N ALA A 112 -3.75 4.31 -15.30
CA ALA A 112 -2.78 5.06 -14.52
C ALA A 112 -2.77 4.61 -13.06
N CYS A 113 -3.94 4.56 -12.41
CA CYS A 113 -4.05 4.14 -11.02
C CYS A 113 -3.68 2.68 -10.78
N SER A 114 -4.04 1.77 -11.70
CA SER A 114 -3.68 0.35 -11.56
C SER A 114 -2.18 0.12 -11.66
N VAL A 115 -1.55 0.71 -12.68
CA VAL A 115 -0.10 0.63 -12.88
C VAL A 115 0.66 1.32 -11.76
N SER A 116 0.23 2.51 -11.33
CA SER A 116 0.85 3.25 -10.23
C SER A 116 0.88 2.43 -8.93
N THR A 117 -0.21 1.75 -8.58
CA THR A 117 -0.26 0.92 -7.37
C THR A 117 0.72 -0.27 -7.43
N VAL A 118 0.83 -0.93 -8.58
CA VAL A 118 1.84 -1.99 -8.77
C VAL A 118 3.25 -1.40 -8.64
N LEU A 119 3.50 -0.27 -9.32
CA LEU A 119 4.80 0.41 -9.28
C LEU A 119 5.15 0.90 -7.88
N ALA A 120 4.18 1.38 -7.10
CA ALA A 120 4.41 1.79 -5.71
C ALA A 120 4.96 0.63 -4.86
N GLY A 121 4.40 -0.56 -4.99
CA GLY A 121 4.88 -1.77 -4.31
C GLY A 121 6.28 -2.19 -4.77
N VAL A 122 6.52 -2.18 -6.08
CA VAL A 122 7.82 -2.50 -6.68
C VAL A 122 8.87 -1.47 -6.27
N PHE A 123 8.55 -0.18 -6.34
CA PHE A 123 9.46 0.91 -5.99
C PHE A 123 9.87 0.84 -4.50
N ALA A 124 8.91 0.62 -3.61
CA ALA A 124 9.19 0.42 -2.19
C ALA A 124 10.10 -0.80 -1.95
N ALA A 125 9.87 -1.89 -2.68
CA ALA A 125 10.69 -3.10 -2.64
C ALA A 125 12.14 -2.84 -3.10
N LEU A 126 12.31 -2.11 -4.20
CA LEU A 126 13.61 -1.74 -4.73
C LEU A 126 14.38 -0.81 -3.79
N LEU A 127 13.71 0.21 -3.24
CA LEU A 127 14.29 1.11 -2.25
C LEU A 127 14.80 0.35 -1.03
N ARG A 128 13.99 -0.59 -0.51
CA ARG A 128 14.40 -1.42 0.62
C ARG A 128 15.65 -2.24 0.30
N LYS A 129 15.71 -2.82 -0.90
CA LYS A 129 16.83 -3.65 -1.32
C LYS A 129 18.10 -2.84 -1.54
N PHE A 130 18.02 -1.72 -2.28
CA PHE A 130 19.21 -0.99 -2.75
C PHE A 130 19.65 0.14 -1.82
N MET A 131 18.71 0.82 -1.13
CA MET A 131 19.05 1.93 -0.22
C MET A 131 19.18 1.50 1.23
N PHE A 132 18.47 0.46 1.64
CA PHE A 132 18.39 0.06 3.05
C PHE A 132 18.97 -1.32 3.33
N ASP A 133 19.68 -1.96 2.38
CA ASP A 133 20.29 -3.30 2.56
C ASP A 133 19.33 -4.32 3.17
N ASN A 134 18.07 -4.33 2.72
CA ASN A 134 16.97 -5.12 3.26
C ASN A 134 16.62 -4.84 4.74
N LYS A 135 17.18 -3.81 5.36
CA LYS A 135 16.81 -3.38 6.70
C LYS A 135 15.56 -2.51 6.67
N ARG A 136 14.87 -2.44 7.80
CA ARG A 136 13.72 -1.53 7.94
C ARG A 136 14.21 -0.08 7.97
N PRO A 137 13.70 0.81 7.10
CA PRO A 137 14.04 2.21 7.12
C PRO A 137 13.47 2.91 8.37
N LYS A 138 14.01 4.08 8.70
CA LYS A 138 13.40 4.95 9.70
C LYS A 138 12.09 5.53 9.15
N TRP A 139 11.16 5.87 10.03
CA TRP A 139 9.79 6.29 9.69
C TRP A 139 9.69 7.44 8.67
N PHE A 140 10.62 8.41 8.73
CA PHE A 140 10.60 9.55 7.82
C PHE A 140 10.91 9.19 6.36
N TYR A 141 11.63 8.10 6.10
CA TYR A 141 11.80 7.60 4.73
C TYR A 141 10.48 7.07 4.15
N GLY A 142 9.63 6.46 4.98
CA GLY A 142 8.29 6.05 4.55
C GLY A 142 7.44 7.24 4.12
N LEU A 143 7.51 8.33 4.87
CA LEU A 143 6.83 9.59 4.52
C LEU A 143 7.36 10.16 3.20
N ALA A 144 8.69 10.24 3.04
CA ALA A 144 9.31 10.76 1.81
C ALA A 144 8.93 9.90 0.59
N VAL A 145 8.98 8.57 0.71
CA VAL A 145 8.58 7.65 -0.38
C VAL A 145 7.11 7.82 -0.73
N GLY A 146 6.24 7.94 0.27
CA GLY A 146 4.81 8.19 0.05
C GLY A 146 4.58 9.47 -0.76
N ILE A 147 5.18 10.58 -0.36
CA ILE A 147 5.07 11.86 -1.06
C ILE A 147 5.59 11.76 -2.50
N ILE A 148 6.76 11.15 -2.71
CA ILE A 148 7.35 10.99 -4.04
C ILE A 148 6.44 10.14 -4.93
N THR A 149 5.90 9.04 -4.41
CA THR A 149 5.01 8.16 -5.16
C THR A 149 3.73 8.90 -5.59
N GLU A 150 3.12 9.67 -4.68
CA GLU A 150 1.93 10.46 -5.00
C GLU A 150 2.21 11.57 -6.03
N VAL A 151 3.36 12.24 -5.94
CA VAL A 151 3.75 13.24 -6.96
C VAL A 151 3.92 12.59 -8.34
N ILE A 152 4.57 11.42 -8.41
CA ILE A 152 4.73 10.68 -9.66
C ILE A 152 3.36 10.20 -10.20
N HIS A 153 2.44 9.83 -9.31
CA HIS A 153 1.09 9.39 -9.69
C HIS A 153 0.25 10.53 -10.28
N MET A 154 0.52 11.78 -9.90
CA MET A 154 -0.20 12.96 -10.39
C MET A 154 0.32 13.51 -11.73
N LEU A 155 1.52 13.08 -12.17
CA LEU A 155 2.15 13.48 -13.43
C LEU A 155 1.74 12.57 -14.59
#